data_5242ae0ae2bd67c654c15b3047763177
#
_entry.id   5242ae0ae2bd67c654c15b3047763177
#
_cell.length_a   1.000
_cell.length_b   1.000
_cell.length_c   1.000
_cell.angle_alpha   90.00
_cell.angle_beta   90.00
_cell.angle_gamma   90.00
#
_symmetry.space_group_name_H-M   'P 1'
#
loop_
_entity.id
_entity.type
_entity.pdbx_description
1 polymer ?
#
loop_
_entity_poly.entity_id
_entity_poly.type
_entity_poly.pdbx_seq_one_letter_code
_entity_poly.pdbx_strand_id
1 'polypeptide(L)'
;MNKPIIASPQVTNHILHRFKLRADKKLGQNFLIDENIVRRIVEAAELSPADKVLEVGPGIGTLTQGLAESGADVVAVELDKRLLPVLDVTLEGYDNVRIVNGDILQVNIMETVAAPEFKVCANLPYYITTPIIFALLEKRLPMERLVAMVQKEVAERMAAKPGSRDYGALSVAIQYYTEPEIAFIVPPTSFIPAPAVDSAVIVCKRRSEPPVKVCDEALFFCIVKAAFSLRRKMLSNSLKNMGINSEQCSQWLQRAGVDGKRRAETLSLEDFAALTNTFGAEK
;
A
#
# COMPACT_ATOMS: atom_id res chain seq x y z
N MET A 1 28.70 -16.55 -12.46
CA MET A 1 29.27 -16.16 -11.14
C MET A 1 28.10 -15.80 -10.27
N ASN A 2 28.04 -16.31 -9.01
CA ASN A 2 27.02 -15.86 -8.08
C ASN A 2 27.24 -14.38 -7.78
N LYS A 3 26.24 -13.56 -8.02
CA LYS A 3 26.27 -12.14 -7.67
C LYS A 3 26.26 -11.97 -6.16
N PRO A 4 26.89 -10.92 -5.61
CA PRO A 4 26.83 -10.66 -4.18
C PRO A 4 25.37 -10.35 -3.76
N ILE A 5 24.96 -10.93 -2.65
CA ILE A 5 23.63 -10.72 -2.06
C ILE A 5 23.60 -9.30 -1.46
N ILE A 6 22.79 -8.42 -2.05
CA ILE A 6 22.66 -7.02 -1.62
C ILE A 6 22.05 -6.97 -0.22
N ALA A 7 21.13 -7.88 0.09
CA ALA A 7 20.44 -8.00 1.37
C ALA A 7 21.36 -8.50 2.50
N SER A 8 22.56 -7.91 2.64
CA SER A 8 23.47 -8.21 3.74
C SER A 8 24.09 -6.93 4.29
N PRO A 9 24.38 -6.86 5.61
CA PRO A 9 24.99 -5.67 6.21
C PRO A 9 26.31 -5.28 5.56
N GLN A 10 27.15 -6.26 5.21
CA GLN A 10 28.47 -6.03 4.61
C GLN A 10 28.37 -5.41 3.23
N VAL A 11 27.53 -6.01 2.36
CA VAL A 11 27.37 -5.54 0.97
C VAL A 11 26.65 -4.18 0.95
N THR A 12 25.59 -4.01 1.75
CA THR A 12 24.90 -2.71 1.88
C THR A 12 25.84 -1.61 2.32
N ASN A 13 26.64 -1.82 3.39
CA ASN A 13 27.61 -0.83 3.86
C ASN A 13 28.68 -0.54 2.80
N HIS A 14 29.18 -1.57 2.08
CA HIS A 14 30.13 -1.38 0.99
C HIS A 14 29.54 -0.48 -0.12
N ILE A 15 28.28 -0.72 -0.54
CA ILE A 15 27.58 0.09 -1.54
C ILE A 15 27.45 1.53 -1.05
N LEU A 16 26.94 1.74 0.16
CA LEU A 16 26.77 3.08 0.73
C LEU A 16 28.07 3.85 0.80
N HIS A 17 29.16 3.18 1.19
CA HIS A 17 30.48 3.79 1.25
C HIS A 17 31.05 4.11 -0.16
N ARG A 18 30.99 3.15 -1.08
CA ARG A 18 31.50 3.29 -2.46
C ARG A 18 30.85 4.47 -3.19
N PHE A 19 29.55 4.65 -3.05
CA PHE A 19 28.78 5.71 -3.69
C PHE A 19 28.64 6.97 -2.83
N LYS A 20 29.31 7.01 -1.64
CA LYS A 20 29.23 8.12 -0.66
C LYS A 20 27.76 8.50 -0.32
N LEU A 21 26.88 7.50 -0.25
CA LEU A 21 25.48 7.67 0.06
C LEU A 21 25.26 7.77 1.57
N ARG A 22 24.31 8.62 1.91
CA ARG A 22 23.69 8.65 3.24
C ARG A 22 22.18 8.51 3.05
N ALA A 23 21.57 7.66 3.87
CA ALA A 23 20.12 7.51 3.89
C ALA A 23 19.46 8.88 4.11
N ASP A 24 18.53 9.23 3.24
CA ASP A 24 17.81 10.49 3.34
C ASP A 24 16.60 10.33 4.25
N LYS A 25 16.65 10.98 5.42
CA LYS A 25 15.56 10.96 6.40
C LYS A 25 14.27 11.56 5.84
N LYS A 26 14.38 12.55 4.92
CA LYS A 26 13.21 13.17 4.29
C LYS A 26 12.49 12.20 3.33
N LEU A 27 13.23 11.28 2.72
CA LEU A 27 12.72 10.24 1.87
C LEU A 27 12.42 8.94 2.65
N GLY A 28 12.59 8.94 3.97
CA GLY A 28 12.30 7.78 4.81
C GLY A 28 13.12 6.53 4.46
N GLN A 29 14.34 6.70 3.95
CA GLN A 29 15.17 5.60 3.46
C GLN A 29 15.66 4.72 4.61
N ASN A 30 15.24 3.44 4.60
CA ASN A 30 15.74 2.36 5.45
C ASN A 30 16.02 1.17 4.52
N PHE A 31 17.31 0.88 4.30
CA PHE A 31 17.73 -0.18 3.39
C PHE A 31 17.62 -1.54 4.09
N LEU A 32 16.89 -2.47 3.50
CA LEU A 32 16.74 -3.83 3.99
C LEU A 32 18.08 -4.58 3.84
N ILE A 33 18.50 -5.29 4.93
CA ILE A 33 19.79 -5.99 5.01
C ILE A 33 19.65 -7.46 5.42
N ASP A 34 18.48 -8.03 5.22
CA ASP A 34 18.14 -9.38 5.63
C ASP A 34 17.59 -10.19 4.43
N GLU A 35 18.42 -11.12 3.94
CA GLU A 35 18.08 -11.98 2.81
C GLU A 35 16.84 -12.84 3.06
N ASN A 36 16.65 -13.34 4.29
CA ASN A 36 15.48 -14.14 4.63
C ASN A 36 14.19 -13.34 4.50
N ILE A 37 14.22 -12.05 4.85
CA ILE A 37 13.08 -11.17 4.68
C ILE A 37 12.78 -10.96 3.20
N VAL A 38 13.81 -10.70 2.36
CA VAL A 38 13.64 -10.58 0.90
C VAL A 38 13.00 -11.84 0.34
N ARG A 39 13.56 -13.02 0.65
CA ARG A 39 13.02 -14.31 0.19
C ARG A 39 11.56 -14.49 0.58
N ARG A 40 11.19 -14.21 1.83
CA ARG A 40 9.80 -14.31 2.31
C ARG A 40 8.85 -13.32 1.63
N ILE A 41 9.31 -12.12 1.26
CA ILE A 41 8.53 -11.16 0.47
C ILE A 41 8.27 -11.72 -0.93
N VAL A 42 9.31 -12.25 -1.59
CA VAL A 42 9.20 -12.87 -2.92
C VAL A 42 8.27 -14.09 -2.90
N GLU A 43 8.39 -14.95 -1.88
CA GLU A 43 7.47 -16.08 -1.67
C GLU A 43 6.02 -15.62 -1.49
N ALA A 44 5.77 -14.57 -0.68
CA ALA A 44 4.45 -14.01 -0.47
C ALA A 44 3.84 -13.36 -1.73
N ALA A 45 4.68 -12.94 -2.66
CA ALA A 45 4.25 -12.39 -3.94
C ALA A 45 3.81 -13.47 -4.94
N GLU A 46 4.13 -14.75 -4.70
CA GLU A 46 3.77 -15.90 -5.55
C GLU A 46 4.16 -15.63 -7.02
N LEU A 47 5.42 -15.23 -7.25
CA LEU A 47 5.91 -14.86 -8.57
C LEU A 47 6.22 -16.06 -9.45
N SER A 48 5.99 -15.89 -10.74
CA SER A 48 6.40 -16.76 -11.82
C SER A 48 7.14 -15.99 -12.91
N PRO A 49 7.88 -16.64 -13.81
CA PRO A 49 8.52 -15.97 -14.95
C PRO A 49 7.56 -15.27 -15.93
N ALA A 50 6.26 -15.56 -15.86
CA ALA A 50 5.25 -14.91 -16.69
C ALA A 50 4.74 -13.59 -16.08
N ASP A 51 5.06 -13.32 -14.82
CA ASP A 51 4.54 -12.17 -14.11
C ASP A 51 5.28 -10.87 -14.45
N LYS A 52 4.52 -9.77 -14.47
CA LYS A 52 5.03 -8.40 -14.40
C LYS A 52 4.95 -7.90 -12.97
N VAL A 53 6.02 -7.30 -12.51
CA VAL A 53 6.10 -6.75 -11.15
C VAL A 53 6.42 -5.26 -11.21
N LEU A 54 5.58 -4.46 -10.57
CA LEU A 54 5.91 -3.07 -10.25
C LEU A 54 6.55 -3.02 -8.88
N GLU A 55 7.80 -2.57 -8.80
CA GLU A 55 8.43 -2.24 -7.53
C GLU A 55 8.39 -0.73 -7.29
N VAL A 56 8.01 -0.33 -6.08
CA VAL A 56 7.99 1.07 -5.67
C VAL A 56 9.13 1.33 -4.70
N GLY A 57 10.09 2.17 -5.12
CA GLY A 57 11.25 2.56 -4.33
C GLY A 57 12.27 1.41 -4.17
N PRO A 58 12.96 0.99 -5.25
CA PRO A 58 13.95 -0.08 -5.21
C PRO A 58 15.14 0.23 -4.27
N GLY A 59 15.37 1.51 -3.96
CA GLY A 59 16.49 1.91 -3.12
C GLY A 59 17.84 1.56 -3.75
N ILE A 60 18.62 0.70 -3.10
CA ILE A 60 19.89 0.19 -3.63
C ILE A 60 19.75 -1.13 -4.40
N GLY A 61 18.50 -1.58 -4.66
CA GLY A 61 18.21 -2.79 -5.42
C GLY A 61 18.05 -4.06 -4.58
N THR A 62 17.88 -3.95 -3.27
CA THR A 62 17.85 -5.11 -2.37
C THR A 62 16.66 -6.04 -2.64
N LEU A 63 15.44 -5.49 -2.70
CA LEU A 63 14.26 -6.27 -3.02
C LEU A 63 14.22 -6.58 -4.53
N THR A 64 14.65 -5.63 -5.37
CA THR A 64 14.73 -5.79 -6.83
C THR A 64 15.53 -7.02 -7.22
N GLN A 65 16.66 -7.28 -6.55
CA GLN A 65 17.48 -8.48 -6.78
C GLN A 65 16.65 -9.76 -6.57
N GLY A 66 15.96 -9.86 -5.45
CA GLY A 66 15.14 -11.05 -5.17
C GLY A 66 13.98 -11.21 -6.14
N LEU A 67 13.35 -10.10 -6.55
CA LEU A 67 12.28 -10.10 -7.56
C LEU A 67 12.83 -10.56 -8.94
N ALA A 68 13.99 -10.05 -9.34
CA ALA A 68 14.63 -10.44 -10.61
C ALA A 68 15.02 -11.92 -10.64
N GLU A 69 15.52 -12.45 -9.53
CA GLU A 69 15.92 -13.86 -9.38
C GLU A 69 14.72 -14.82 -9.41
N SER A 70 13.50 -14.36 -9.19
CA SER A 70 12.29 -15.15 -9.41
C SER A 70 12.00 -15.42 -10.90
N GLY A 71 12.65 -14.68 -11.79
CA GLY A 71 12.43 -14.72 -13.25
C GLY A 71 11.34 -13.79 -13.75
N ALA A 72 10.60 -13.13 -12.87
CA ALA A 72 9.56 -12.16 -13.24
C ALA A 72 10.17 -10.91 -13.90
N ASP A 73 9.40 -10.25 -14.76
CA ASP A 73 9.82 -9.00 -15.40
C ASP A 73 9.50 -7.82 -14.47
N VAL A 74 10.56 -7.16 -13.99
CA VAL A 74 10.48 -6.15 -12.94
C VAL A 74 10.60 -4.74 -13.51
N VAL A 75 9.64 -3.89 -13.20
CA VAL A 75 9.69 -2.45 -13.45
C VAL A 75 9.75 -1.73 -12.12
N ALA A 76 10.87 -1.10 -11.80
CA ALA A 76 11.07 -0.40 -10.54
C ALA A 76 11.07 1.12 -10.73
N VAL A 77 10.24 1.81 -9.94
CA VAL A 77 10.11 3.29 -9.98
C VAL A 77 10.86 3.90 -8.81
N GLU A 78 11.91 4.69 -9.08
CA GLU A 78 12.76 5.33 -8.08
C GLU A 78 12.67 6.87 -8.19
N LEU A 79 12.37 7.49 -7.05
CA LEU A 79 12.30 8.95 -6.93
C LEU A 79 13.68 9.60 -6.81
N ASP A 80 14.58 8.98 -6.05
CA ASP A 80 15.89 9.52 -5.73
C ASP A 80 16.91 9.30 -6.85
N LYS A 81 17.15 10.32 -7.65
CA LYS A 81 18.13 10.27 -8.76
C LYS A 81 19.53 9.85 -8.34
N ARG A 82 19.91 10.04 -7.06
CA ARG A 82 21.23 9.65 -6.55
C ARG A 82 21.40 8.13 -6.52
N LEU A 83 20.29 7.38 -6.50
CA LEU A 83 20.30 5.92 -6.46
C LEU A 83 20.39 5.28 -7.86
N LEU A 84 20.10 6.01 -8.94
CA LEU A 84 20.15 5.46 -10.29
C LEU A 84 21.52 4.87 -10.65
N PRO A 85 22.67 5.57 -10.46
CA PRO A 85 23.97 5.00 -10.72
C PRO A 85 24.32 3.79 -9.82
N VAL A 86 23.67 3.70 -8.67
CA VAL A 86 23.83 2.54 -7.78
C VAL A 86 23.10 1.34 -8.35
N LEU A 87 21.84 1.55 -8.76
CA LEU A 87 21.00 0.52 -9.36
C LEU A 87 21.62 -0.03 -10.65
N ASP A 88 22.24 0.82 -11.48
CA ASP A 88 22.99 0.40 -12.69
C ASP A 88 24.09 -0.61 -12.35
N VAL A 89 24.76 -0.43 -11.21
CA VAL A 89 25.85 -1.32 -10.79
C VAL A 89 25.34 -2.55 -10.04
N THR A 90 24.39 -2.35 -9.11
CA THR A 90 23.90 -3.44 -8.26
C THR A 90 23.04 -4.45 -9.01
N LEU A 91 22.36 -3.99 -10.05
CA LEU A 91 21.47 -4.80 -10.90
C LEU A 91 22.09 -5.15 -12.27
N GLU A 92 23.38 -4.85 -12.46
CA GLU A 92 24.09 -5.22 -13.69
C GLU A 92 23.90 -6.71 -14.01
N GLY A 93 23.49 -7.02 -15.27
CA GLY A 93 23.24 -8.38 -15.77
C GLY A 93 21.94 -9.03 -15.27
N TYR A 94 20.97 -8.24 -14.81
CA TYR A 94 19.56 -8.65 -14.71
C TYR A 94 18.77 -8.03 -15.87
N ASP A 95 18.68 -8.76 -16.99
CA ASP A 95 18.03 -8.27 -18.22
C ASP A 95 16.50 -8.15 -18.08
N ASN A 96 15.96 -8.75 -17.03
CA ASN A 96 14.53 -8.69 -16.68
C ASN A 96 14.18 -7.56 -15.70
N VAL A 97 15.06 -6.56 -15.52
CA VAL A 97 14.83 -5.39 -14.65
C VAL A 97 14.91 -4.10 -15.47
N ARG A 98 13.90 -3.26 -15.30
CA ARG A 98 13.87 -1.91 -15.87
C ARG A 98 13.65 -0.86 -14.77
N ILE A 99 14.57 0.08 -14.65
CA ILE A 99 14.49 1.20 -13.71
C ILE A 99 13.86 2.41 -14.40
N VAL A 100 12.88 3.03 -13.73
CA VAL A 100 12.23 4.27 -14.17
C VAL A 100 12.44 5.32 -13.09
N ASN A 101 13.06 6.45 -13.45
CA ASN A 101 13.15 7.57 -12.53
C ASN A 101 11.84 8.38 -12.54
N GLY A 102 11.17 8.47 -11.40
CA GLY A 102 9.91 9.19 -11.28
C GLY A 102 9.28 9.13 -9.90
N ASP A 103 8.27 9.95 -9.71
CA ASP A 103 7.40 9.89 -8.54
C ASP A 103 6.22 8.93 -8.83
N ILE A 104 6.11 7.86 -8.06
CA ILE A 104 5.04 6.85 -8.24
C ILE A 104 3.64 7.45 -8.20
N LEU A 105 3.45 8.57 -7.50
CA LEU A 105 2.16 9.28 -7.46
C LEU A 105 1.84 10.02 -8.76
N GLN A 106 2.85 10.31 -9.59
CA GLN A 106 2.73 11.12 -10.81
C GLN A 106 2.92 10.32 -12.09
N VAL A 107 3.69 9.22 -12.05
CA VAL A 107 3.90 8.38 -13.23
C VAL A 107 2.59 7.73 -13.68
N ASN A 108 2.44 7.57 -15.00
CA ASN A 108 1.38 6.73 -15.55
C ASN A 108 1.76 5.26 -15.38
N ILE A 109 1.22 4.62 -14.33
CA ILE A 109 1.56 3.26 -13.97
C ILE A 109 1.25 2.28 -15.09
N MET A 110 0.12 2.43 -15.79
CA MET A 110 -0.27 1.53 -16.88
C MET A 110 0.69 1.58 -18.06
N GLU A 111 1.11 2.78 -18.46
CA GLU A 111 2.13 2.95 -19.51
C GLU A 111 3.50 2.48 -19.02
N THR A 112 3.80 2.70 -17.73
CA THR A 112 5.09 2.34 -17.14
C THR A 112 5.25 0.84 -17.04
N VAL A 113 4.24 0.11 -16.56
CA VAL A 113 4.29 -1.35 -16.44
C VAL A 113 4.05 -2.01 -17.80
N ALA A 114 3.18 -1.43 -18.63
CA ALA A 114 2.84 -1.90 -19.97
C ALA A 114 2.35 -3.36 -20.00
N ALA A 115 1.51 -3.75 -19.03
CA ALA A 115 0.94 -5.09 -18.93
C ALA A 115 -0.56 -5.04 -18.59
N PRO A 116 -1.37 -6.03 -19.07
CA PRO A 116 -2.79 -6.09 -18.78
C PRO A 116 -3.10 -6.41 -17.31
N GLU A 117 -2.16 -7.08 -16.63
CA GLU A 117 -2.22 -7.42 -15.21
C GLU A 117 -0.79 -7.46 -14.64
N PHE A 118 -0.63 -7.10 -13.36
CA PHE A 118 0.67 -7.07 -12.70
C PHE A 118 0.54 -7.23 -11.19
N LYS A 119 1.67 -7.56 -10.56
CA LYS A 119 1.81 -7.60 -9.10
C LYS A 119 2.61 -6.38 -8.65
N VAL A 120 2.41 -5.96 -7.41
CA VAL A 120 3.16 -4.85 -6.81
C VAL A 120 3.94 -5.38 -5.61
N CYS A 121 5.24 -5.13 -5.59
CA CYS A 121 6.11 -5.41 -4.45
C CYS A 121 6.81 -4.12 -4.01
N ALA A 122 6.88 -3.85 -2.71
CA ALA A 122 7.51 -2.63 -2.24
C ALA A 122 7.98 -2.70 -0.79
N ASN A 123 9.12 -2.09 -0.53
CA ASN A 123 9.50 -1.61 0.80
C ASN A 123 9.14 -0.12 0.87
N LEU A 124 7.91 0.19 1.28
CA LEU A 124 7.36 1.55 1.16
C LEU A 124 7.96 2.53 2.18
N PRO A 125 8.35 3.73 1.73
CA PRO A 125 8.75 4.79 2.65
C PRO A 125 7.61 5.17 3.60
N TYR A 126 7.88 5.21 4.91
CA TYR A 126 6.85 5.34 5.94
C TYR A 126 6.03 6.63 5.86
N TYR A 127 6.67 7.75 5.47
CA TYR A 127 6.02 9.06 5.40
C TYR A 127 4.96 9.18 4.29
N ILE A 128 5.01 8.29 3.27
CA ILE A 128 4.16 8.37 2.08
C ILE A 128 3.41 7.05 1.79
N THR A 129 3.50 6.06 2.67
CA THR A 129 2.87 4.75 2.52
C THR A 129 1.38 4.87 2.19
N THR A 130 0.61 5.60 2.99
CA THR A 130 -0.84 5.73 2.80
C THR A 130 -1.21 6.40 1.47
N PRO A 131 -0.62 7.53 1.06
CA PRO A 131 -0.83 8.09 -0.27
C PRO A 131 -0.54 7.12 -1.42
N ILE A 132 0.56 6.35 -1.35
CA ILE A 132 0.90 5.38 -2.39
C ILE A 132 -0.16 4.29 -2.48
N ILE A 133 -0.58 3.72 -1.34
CA ILE A 133 -1.60 2.67 -1.31
C ILE A 133 -2.91 3.18 -1.91
N PHE A 134 -3.38 4.37 -1.51
CA PHE A 134 -4.59 4.96 -2.11
C PHE A 134 -4.44 5.19 -3.62
N ALA A 135 -3.30 5.70 -4.09
CA ALA A 135 -3.07 5.91 -5.52
C ALA A 135 -3.10 4.60 -6.33
N LEU A 136 -2.61 3.50 -5.76
CA LEU A 136 -2.67 2.18 -6.39
C LEU A 136 -4.10 1.63 -6.46
N LEU A 137 -4.93 1.88 -5.44
CA LEU A 137 -6.30 1.38 -5.37
C LEU A 137 -7.30 2.23 -6.18
N GLU A 138 -7.27 3.57 -6.01
CA GLU A 138 -8.23 4.49 -6.61
C GLU A 138 -8.14 4.53 -8.15
N LYS A 139 -6.96 4.28 -8.71
CA LYS A 139 -6.77 4.19 -10.18
C LYS A 139 -7.35 2.92 -10.79
N ARG A 140 -7.95 2.03 -10.00
CA ARG A 140 -8.48 0.73 -10.43
C ARG A 140 -7.50 -0.04 -11.32
N LEU A 141 -6.23 0.02 -10.96
CA LEU A 141 -5.18 -0.66 -11.70
C LEU A 141 -5.44 -2.17 -11.72
N PRO A 142 -5.09 -2.88 -12.80
CA PRO A 142 -5.21 -4.34 -12.88
C PRO A 142 -4.12 -5.03 -12.04
N MET A 143 -4.03 -4.62 -10.78
CA MET A 143 -3.09 -5.16 -9.80
C MET A 143 -3.68 -6.43 -9.19
N GLU A 144 -3.10 -7.60 -9.49
CA GLU A 144 -3.53 -8.88 -8.92
C GLU A 144 -3.23 -8.97 -7.43
N ARG A 145 -2.06 -8.53 -7.04
CA ARG A 145 -1.54 -8.66 -5.67
C ARG A 145 -0.61 -7.48 -5.32
N LEU A 146 -0.75 -6.98 -4.11
CA LEU A 146 0.19 -6.06 -3.49
C LEU A 146 0.87 -6.76 -2.31
N VAL A 147 2.19 -6.84 -2.33
CA VAL A 147 3.01 -7.25 -1.18
C VAL A 147 3.85 -6.05 -0.76
N ALA A 148 3.52 -5.47 0.37
CA ALA A 148 4.16 -4.26 0.84
C ALA A 148 4.72 -4.42 2.24
N MET A 149 5.96 -3.98 2.44
CA MET A 149 6.52 -3.78 3.76
C MET A 149 6.24 -2.33 4.19
N VAL A 150 5.57 -2.20 5.31
CA VAL A 150 5.10 -0.93 5.88
C VAL A 150 5.35 -0.91 7.39
N GLN A 151 5.15 0.24 8.06
CA GLN A 151 5.13 0.25 9.53
C GLN A 151 4.06 -0.71 10.05
N LYS A 152 4.36 -1.44 11.13
CA LYS A 152 3.44 -2.41 11.75
C LYS A 152 2.07 -1.80 12.03
N GLU A 153 2.01 -0.60 12.60
CA GLU A 153 0.75 0.10 12.87
C GLU A 153 -0.08 0.32 11.58
N VAL A 154 0.58 0.62 10.45
CA VAL A 154 -0.11 0.81 9.16
C VAL A 154 -0.68 -0.50 8.66
N ALA A 155 0.07 -1.61 8.74
CA ALA A 155 -0.41 -2.94 8.38
C ALA A 155 -1.60 -3.37 9.26
N GLU A 156 -1.51 -3.13 10.58
CA GLU A 156 -2.59 -3.40 11.52
C GLU A 156 -3.86 -2.60 11.18
N ARG A 157 -3.72 -1.33 10.79
CA ARG A 157 -4.84 -0.51 10.32
C ARG A 157 -5.43 -1.02 8.99
N MET A 158 -4.61 -1.48 8.05
CA MET A 158 -5.09 -2.05 6.78
C MET A 158 -5.93 -3.32 7.00
N ALA A 159 -5.50 -4.18 7.92
CA ALA A 159 -6.16 -5.45 8.23
C ALA A 159 -7.20 -5.36 9.36
N ALA A 160 -7.40 -4.18 9.96
CA ALA A 160 -8.29 -3.96 11.10
C ALA A 160 -9.75 -4.28 10.77
N LYS A 161 -10.46 -4.91 11.73
CA LYS A 161 -11.89 -5.23 11.60
C LYS A 161 -12.76 -4.12 12.20
N PRO A 162 -14.01 -3.96 11.72
CA PRO A 162 -14.97 -3.05 12.33
C PRO A 162 -15.08 -3.24 13.86
N GLY A 163 -15.14 -2.13 14.59
CA GLY A 163 -15.18 -2.12 16.06
C GLY A 163 -13.82 -2.13 16.75
N SER A 164 -12.72 -2.36 16.00
CA SER A 164 -11.39 -2.23 16.56
C SER A 164 -10.91 -0.79 16.58
N ARG A 165 -9.92 -0.50 17.46
CA ARG A 165 -9.33 0.84 17.60
C ARG A 165 -8.66 1.33 16.32
N ASP A 166 -8.10 0.41 15.55
CA ASP A 166 -7.26 0.72 14.38
C ASP A 166 -8.05 0.80 13.08
N TYR A 167 -9.34 0.42 13.13
CA TYR A 167 -10.22 0.49 11.96
C TYR A 167 -10.52 1.94 11.55
N GLY A 168 -10.39 2.21 10.26
CA GLY A 168 -10.54 3.55 9.70
C GLY A 168 -10.77 3.56 8.18
N ALA A 169 -10.71 4.75 7.58
CA ALA A 169 -10.91 4.90 6.14
C ALA A 169 -9.93 4.05 5.30
N LEU A 170 -8.68 3.89 5.77
CA LEU A 170 -7.70 3.01 5.12
C LEU A 170 -8.15 1.55 5.15
N SER A 171 -8.67 1.08 6.29
CA SER A 171 -9.19 -0.30 6.43
C SER A 171 -10.33 -0.55 5.46
N VAL A 172 -11.29 0.39 5.39
CA VAL A 172 -12.44 0.32 4.47
C VAL A 172 -11.96 0.27 3.02
N ALA A 173 -11.06 1.17 2.60
CA ALA A 173 -10.59 1.24 1.23
C ALA A 173 -9.83 -0.02 0.81
N ILE A 174 -8.91 -0.50 1.63
CA ILE A 174 -8.16 -1.72 1.36
C ILE A 174 -9.09 -2.92 1.25
N GLN A 175 -10.00 -3.09 2.21
CA GLN A 175 -10.90 -4.26 2.27
C GLN A 175 -12.01 -4.23 1.22
N TYR A 176 -12.33 -3.05 0.68
CA TYR A 176 -13.24 -2.93 -0.44
C TYR A 176 -12.63 -3.51 -1.74
N TYR A 177 -11.34 -3.27 -1.99
CA TYR A 177 -10.68 -3.72 -3.21
C TYR A 177 -9.93 -5.05 -3.06
N THR A 178 -9.48 -5.37 -1.84
CA THR A 178 -8.56 -6.49 -1.61
C THR A 178 -8.91 -7.28 -0.34
N GLU A 179 -8.22 -8.41 -0.16
CA GLU A 179 -8.17 -9.19 1.07
C GLU A 179 -6.81 -8.99 1.73
N PRO A 180 -6.72 -8.08 2.74
CA PRO A 180 -5.46 -7.81 3.41
C PRO A 180 -5.15 -8.86 4.48
N GLU A 181 -3.89 -9.34 4.49
CA GLU A 181 -3.36 -10.26 5.50
C GLU A 181 -1.95 -9.83 5.89
N ILE A 182 -1.67 -9.76 7.20
CA ILE A 182 -0.31 -9.54 7.70
C ILE A 182 0.44 -10.87 7.62
N ALA A 183 1.39 -10.96 6.69
CA ALA A 183 2.17 -12.18 6.48
C ALA A 183 3.20 -12.40 7.61
N PHE A 184 3.93 -11.35 8.01
CA PHE A 184 4.89 -11.42 9.11
C PHE A 184 5.38 -10.05 9.56
N ILE A 185 5.99 -10.03 10.75
CA ILE A 185 6.60 -8.83 11.35
C ILE A 185 8.10 -8.82 11.03
N VAL A 186 8.66 -7.62 10.81
CA VAL A 186 10.07 -7.39 10.51
C VAL A 186 10.65 -6.44 11.55
N PRO A 187 11.69 -6.86 12.31
CA PRO A 187 12.27 -6.04 13.35
C PRO A 187 13.14 -4.91 12.75
N PRO A 188 13.37 -3.81 13.51
CA PRO A 188 14.21 -2.71 13.07
C PRO A 188 15.66 -3.11 12.74
N THR A 189 16.16 -4.18 13.34
CA THR A 189 17.52 -4.72 13.12
C THR A 189 17.73 -5.24 11.70
N SER A 190 16.66 -5.46 10.93
CA SER A 190 16.73 -5.87 9.52
C SER A 190 17.01 -4.70 8.55
N PHE A 191 17.30 -3.50 9.06
CA PHE A 191 17.49 -2.30 8.24
C PHE A 191 18.73 -1.48 8.61
N ILE A 192 19.27 -0.76 7.62
CA ILE A 192 20.28 0.30 7.78
C ILE A 192 19.78 1.59 7.09
N PRO A 193 19.61 2.72 7.84
CA PRO A 193 19.55 2.79 9.29
C PRO A 193 18.35 2.05 9.86
N ALA A 194 18.42 1.61 11.11
CA ALA A 194 17.28 0.98 11.78
C ALA A 194 16.15 2.00 12.00
N PRO A 195 14.88 1.68 11.63
CA PRO A 195 13.73 2.50 11.96
C PRO A 195 13.42 2.46 13.47
N ALA A 196 12.61 3.40 13.95
CA ALA A 196 12.24 3.47 15.37
C ALA A 196 11.17 2.44 15.78
N VAL A 197 10.50 1.81 14.82
CA VAL A 197 9.35 0.90 15.05
C VAL A 197 9.48 -0.36 14.20
N ASP A 198 8.79 -1.42 14.60
CA ASP A 198 8.65 -2.62 13.79
C ASP A 198 7.98 -2.32 12.46
N SER A 199 8.36 -3.07 11.43
CA SER A 199 7.68 -3.15 10.16
C SER A 199 6.83 -4.42 10.09
N ALA A 200 5.94 -4.47 9.12
CA ALA A 200 5.21 -5.68 8.78
C ALA A 200 5.12 -5.81 7.26
N VAL A 201 5.16 -7.05 6.78
CA VAL A 201 4.82 -7.36 5.40
C VAL A 201 3.34 -7.71 5.36
N ILE A 202 2.60 -6.96 4.53
CA ILE A 202 1.18 -7.18 4.29
C ILE A 202 0.98 -7.64 2.85
N VAL A 203 0.13 -8.63 2.67
CA VAL A 203 -0.34 -9.13 1.39
C VAL A 203 -1.77 -8.68 1.19
N CYS A 204 -2.05 -8.03 0.08
CA CYS A 204 -3.39 -7.60 -0.31
C CYS A 204 -3.73 -8.25 -1.66
N LYS A 205 -4.51 -9.33 -1.62
CA LYS A 205 -4.98 -10.01 -2.82
C LYS A 205 -6.19 -9.29 -3.38
N ARG A 206 -6.19 -8.97 -4.68
CA ARG A 206 -7.32 -8.31 -5.33
C ARG A 206 -8.57 -9.18 -5.26
N ARG A 207 -9.70 -8.57 -4.95
CA ARG A 207 -11.01 -9.20 -5.08
C ARG A 207 -11.45 -9.20 -6.55
N SER A 208 -12.11 -10.27 -6.98
CA SER A 208 -12.77 -10.31 -8.29
C SER A 208 -13.92 -9.30 -8.37
N GLU A 209 -14.65 -9.16 -7.25
CA GLU A 209 -15.73 -8.18 -7.08
C GLU A 209 -15.64 -7.56 -5.68
N PRO A 210 -16.07 -6.29 -5.52
CA PRO A 210 -16.20 -5.69 -4.19
C PRO A 210 -17.16 -6.53 -3.30
N PRO A 211 -16.89 -6.63 -1.99
CA PRO A 211 -17.70 -7.44 -1.07
C PRO A 211 -19.11 -6.89 -0.86
N VAL A 212 -19.37 -5.65 -1.29
CA VAL A 212 -20.67 -4.98 -1.21
C VAL A 212 -20.98 -4.28 -2.52
N LYS A 213 -22.26 -4.24 -2.90
CA LYS A 213 -22.72 -3.53 -4.09
C LYS A 213 -23.15 -2.11 -3.71
N VAL A 214 -22.60 -1.13 -4.40
CA VAL A 214 -22.92 0.28 -4.22
C VAL A 214 -23.38 0.90 -5.54
N CYS A 215 -24.34 1.83 -5.49
CA CYS A 215 -24.85 2.52 -6.67
C CYS A 215 -23.81 3.50 -7.26
N ASP A 216 -22.92 4.05 -6.42
CA ASP A 216 -21.87 4.99 -6.80
C ASP A 216 -20.67 4.82 -5.85
N GLU A 217 -19.54 4.38 -6.41
CA GLU A 217 -18.31 4.14 -5.64
C GLU A 217 -17.64 5.44 -5.18
N ALA A 218 -17.71 6.50 -5.98
CA ALA A 218 -17.16 7.79 -5.56
C ALA A 218 -17.93 8.34 -4.36
N LEU A 219 -19.26 8.20 -4.37
CA LEU A 219 -20.11 8.55 -3.23
C LEU A 219 -19.80 7.68 -2.01
N PHE A 220 -19.58 6.37 -2.19
CA PHE A 220 -19.20 5.46 -1.11
C PHE A 220 -17.94 5.96 -0.37
N PHE A 221 -16.87 6.26 -1.09
CA PHE A 221 -15.64 6.77 -0.47
C PHE A 221 -15.79 8.18 0.07
N CYS A 222 -16.64 9.01 -0.52
CA CYS A 222 -16.99 10.33 0.05
C CYS A 222 -17.66 10.17 1.42
N ILE A 223 -18.62 9.25 1.55
CA ILE A 223 -19.31 8.94 2.83
C ILE A 223 -18.31 8.37 3.84
N VAL A 224 -17.47 7.42 3.45
CA VAL A 224 -16.41 6.86 4.31
C VAL A 224 -15.50 7.98 4.83
N LYS A 225 -14.99 8.84 3.96
CA LYS A 225 -14.14 9.98 4.34
C LYS A 225 -14.85 10.95 5.30
N ALA A 226 -16.11 11.27 5.03
CA ALA A 226 -16.91 12.13 5.90
C ALA A 226 -17.13 11.49 7.27
N ALA A 227 -17.48 10.21 7.33
CA ALA A 227 -17.71 9.47 8.57
C ALA A 227 -16.46 9.45 9.48
N PHE A 228 -15.27 9.24 8.91
CA PHE A 228 -14.01 9.21 9.67
C PHE A 228 -13.38 10.59 9.91
N SER A 229 -13.96 11.67 9.40
CA SER A 229 -13.42 13.04 9.58
C SER A 229 -13.35 13.49 11.04
N LEU A 230 -14.26 12.99 11.90
CA LEU A 230 -14.36 13.33 13.31
C LEU A 230 -14.33 12.08 14.19
N ARG A 231 -13.17 11.45 14.34
CA ARG A 231 -12.97 10.14 14.95
C ARG A 231 -13.70 9.92 16.31
N ARG A 232 -13.75 10.93 17.19
CA ARG A 232 -14.36 10.83 18.53
C ARG A 232 -15.84 11.23 18.59
N LYS A 233 -16.46 11.57 17.45
CA LYS A 233 -17.87 12.01 17.41
C LYS A 233 -18.78 10.89 16.91
N MET A 234 -20.08 11.02 17.21
CA MET A 234 -21.12 10.17 16.64
C MET A 234 -21.17 10.33 15.12
N LEU A 235 -21.56 9.28 14.41
CA LEU A 235 -21.69 9.23 12.96
C LEU A 235 -22.57 10.39 12.43
N SER A 236 -23.72 10.65 13.06
CA SER A 236 -24.61 11.74 12.69
C SER A 236 -23.95 13.12 12.70
N ASN A 237 -22.95 13.33 13.56
CA ASN A 237 -22.20 14.59 13.57
C ASN A 237 -21.14 14.67 12.48
N SER A 238 -20.49 13.55 12.16
CA SER A 238 -19.46 13.48 11.13
C SER A 238 -20.06 13.66 9.73
N LEU A 239 -21.22 13.05 9.48
CA LEU A 239 -21.89 13.09 8.17
C LEU A 239 -22.46 14.48 7.81
N LYS A 240 -22.65 15.38 8.76
CA LYS A 240 -23.01 16.78 8.48
C LYS A 240 -21.96 17.50 7.59
N ASN A 241 -20.72 17.03 7.61
CA ASN A 241 -19.68 17.56 6.73
C ASN A 241 -19.96 17.33 5.23
N MET A 242 -20.98 16.53 4.90
CA MET A 242 -21.48 16.38 3.52
C MET A 242 -22.44 17.49 3.08
N GLY A 243 -22.63 18.53 3.89
CA GLY A 243 -23.51 19.67 3.56
C GLY A 243 -24.99 19.43 3.81
N ILE A 244 -25.35 18.40 4.60
CA ILE A 244 -26.73 18.10 4.98
C ILE A 244 -27.06 18.61 6.38
N ASN A 245 -28.32 19.03 6.60
CA ASN A 245 -28.76 19.44 7.91
C ASN A 245 -29.08 18.26 8.84
N SER A 246 -29.38 18.52 10.11
CA SER A 246 -29.60 17.48 11.12
C SER A 246 -30.81 16.59 10.82
N GLU A 247 -31.88 17.17 10.28
CA GLU A 247 -33.11 16.44 9.95
C GLU A 247 -32.88 15.50 8.74
N GLN A 248 -32.29 16.03 7.67
CA GLN A 248 -31.89 15.24 6.51
C GLN A 248 -30.97 14.09 6.90
N CYS A 249 -29.97 14.36 7.75
CA CYS A 249 -29.06 13.32 8.24
C CYS A 249 -29.82 12.24 9.03
N SER A 250 -30.76 12.62 9.90
CA SER A 250 -31.55 11.67 10.69
C SER A 250 -32.43 10.78 9.82
N GLN A 251 -33.14 11.37 8.84
CA GLN A 251 -33.99 10.66 7.89
C GLN A 251 -33.16 9.70 7.02
N TRP A 252 -31.99 10.15 6.55
CA TRP A 252 -31.08 9.30 5.76
C TRP A 252 -30.60 8.09 6.57
N LEU A 253 -30.08 8.31 7.80
CA LEU A 253 -29.63 7.24 8.70
C LEU A 253 -30.74 6.23 9.00
N GLN A 254 -31.97 6.72 9.25
CA GLN A 254 -33.12 5.86 9.48
C GLN A 254 -33.44 4.98 8.27
N ARG A 255 -33.44 5.54 7.07
CA ARG A 255 -33.66 4.77 5.82
C ARG A 255 -32.56 3.74 5.55
N ALA A 256 -31.31 4.09 5.89
CA ALA A 256 -30.19 3.18 5.77
C ALA A 256 -30.17 2.06 6.83
N GLY A 257 -31.03 2.16 7.86
CA GLY A 257 -31.03 1.23 8.98
C GLY A 257 -29.79 1.35 9.89
N VAL A 258 -29.12 2.51 9.86
CA VAL A 258 -27.87 2.74 10.61
C VAL A 258 -28.11 3.67 11.79
N ASP A 259 -27.77 3.23 13.00
CA ASP A 259 -27.90 4.08 14.21
C ASP A 259 -26.84 5.21 14.18
N GLY A 260 -27.32 6.45 14.07
CA GLY A 260 -26.50 7.65 14.02
C GLY A 260 -25.71 7.95 15.31
N LYS A 261 -25.99 7.26 16.42
CA LYS A 261 -25.22 7.35 17.68
C LYS A 261 -23.94 6.51 17.63
N ARG A 262 -23.85 5.54 16.73
CA ARG A 262 -22.64 4.76 16.50
C ARG A 262 -21.48 5.68 16.09
N ARG A 263 -20.26 5.19 16.22
CA ARG A 263 -19.06 5.83 15.67
C ARG A 263 -18.68 5.15 14.36
N ALA A 264 -18.02 5.89 13.46
CA ALA A 264 -17.59 5.37 12.15
C ALA A 264 -16.76 4.08 12.27
N GLU A 265 -15.93 3.96 13.29
CA GLU A 265 -15.09 2.78 13.54
C GLU A 265 -15.87 1.49 13.80
N THR A 266 -17.16 1.57 14.09
CA THR A 266 -18.00 0.38 14.31
C THR A 266 -18.78 -0.04 13.06
N LEU A 267 -18.73 0.72 11.97
CA LEU A 267 -19.49 0.45 10.75
C LEU A 267 -18.77 -0.59 9.90
N SER A 268 -19.52 -1.56 9.41
CA SER A 268 -19.05 -2.53 8.41
C SER A 268 -19.11 -1.95 6.99
N LEU A 269 -18.57 -2.69 6.02
CA LEU A 269 -18.69 -2.33 4.59
C LEU A 269 -20.17 -2.32 4.15
N GLU A 270 -20.99 -3.23 4.70
CA GLU A 270 -22.43 -3.30 4.45
C GLU A 270 -23.16 -2.06 4.98
N ASP A 271 -22.80 -1.57 6.18
CA ASP A 271 -23.34 -0.34 6.73
C ASP A 271 -23.03 0.86 5.83
N PHE A 272 -21.78 0.97 5.35
CA PHE A 272 -21.38 2.03 4.41
C PHE A 272 -22.08 1.89 3.04
N ALA A 273 -22.29 0.67 2.54
CA ALA A 273 -23.04 0.43 1.31
C ALA A 273 -24.50 0.81 1.46
N ALA A 274 -25.16 0.49 2.59
CA ALA A 274 -26.53 0.90 2.88
C ALA A 274 -26.66 2.42 2.91
N LEU A 275 -25.71 3.12 3.56
CA LEU A 275 -25.67 4.59 3.54
C LEU A 275 -25.53 5.14 2.13
N THR A 276 -24.67 4.54 1.31
CA THR A 276 -24.45 4.98 -0.08
C THR A 276 -25.69 4.81 -0.94
N ASN A 277 -26.27 3.61 -0.90
CA ASN A 277 -27.39 3.26 -1.76
C ASN A 277 -28.67 4.06 -1.41
N THR A 278 -28.87 4.39 -0.13
CA THR A 278 -30.00 5.21 0.31
C THR A 278 -29.83 6.70 0.03
N PHE A 279 -28.59 7.21 0.02
CA PHE A 279 -28.30 8.60 -0.34
C PHE A 279 -28.39 8.83 -1.85
N GLY A 280 -27.92 7.87 -2.66
CA GLY A 280 -27.94 7.95 -4.11
C GLY A 280 -29.34 7.84 -4.73
N ALA A 281 -30.30 7.25 -4.02
CA ALA A 281 -31.68 7.13 -4.51
C ALA A 281 -32.47 8.46 -4.50
N GLU A 282 -31.90 9.55 -3.94
CA GLU A 282 -32.54 10.88 -3.88
C GLU A 282 -32.06 11.85 -4.99
N LYS A 283 -31.14 11.42 -5.82
CA LYS A 283 -30.67 12.16 -7.00
C LYS A 283 -31.22 11.58 -8.28
#